data_6b443075302bcb930a00c1b3926d1325
#
_entry.id   6b443075302bcb930a00c1b3926d1325
#
_cell.length_a   1.000
_cell.length_b   1.000
_cell.length_c   1.000
_cell.angle_alpha   90.00
_cell.angle_beta   90.00
_cell.angle_gamma   90.00
#
_symmetry.space_group_name_H-M   'P 1'
#
loop_
_entity.id
_entity.type
_entity.pdbx_description
1 polymer ?
#
loop_
_entity_poly.entity_id
_entity_poly.type
_entity_poly.pdbx_seq_one_letter_code
_entity_poly.pdbx_strand_id
1 'polypeptide(L)'
;MLVAFLIMLREGIEAALIVGIVAGFLKQSGLSKLMPKVWFGVVLASLMCLGLGYGIHSATGEIPQKQQEFVVGIIGLVAVAMLTYMILWMKKAARSMKQQLQDSVQAALNRGSGQGWALVGMAFLAVAREGLESVFFLLAVFKQSPTWQMPAGAVAGVLAAAVIGALIYQGGMRLNLAKFFRWTGAFLIVVAAGLLAGSLRALHEAGIWNSLQDIVFDSSKYLHEDSPLGVLLGGFFGYTDHPTQGEALVWLLYLIPVMTWFLRGSRPSETLTRKEELK
;
A
#
# COMPACT_ATOMS: atom_id res chain seq x y z
N MET A 1 -4.27 9.91 10.33
CA MET A 1 -3.95 10.84 9.22
C MET A 1 -2.67 10.44 8.48
N LEU A 2 -1.49 10.42 9.13
CA LEU A 2 -0.20 10.21 8.45
C LEU A 2 -0.06 8.83 7.78
N VAL A 3 -0.57 7.75 8.39
CA VAL A 3 -0.55 6.40 7.79
C VAL A 3 -1.33 6.38 6.47
N ALA A 4 -2.58 6.88 6.48
CA ALA A 4 -3.39 6.96 5.27
C ALA A 4 -2.74 7.85 4.19
N PHE A 5 -2.12 8.96 4.61
CA PHE A 5 -1.33 9.82 3.70
C PHE A 5 -0.18 9.06 3.05
N LEU A 6 0.64 8.34 3.83
CA LEU A 6 1.80 7.64 3.30
C LEU A 6 1.42 6.44 2.42
N ILE A 7 0.36 5.72 2.77
CA ILE A 7 -0.19 4.66 1.92
C ILE A 7 -0.60 5.26 0.57
N MET A 8 -1.48 6.27 0.59
CA MET A 8 -2.00 6.87 -0.64
C MET A 8 -0.94 7.63 -1.44
N LEU A 9 0.04 8.24 -0.78
CA LEU A 9 1.19 8.84 -1.44
C LEU A 9 1.98 7.78 -2.22
N ARG A 10 2.24 6.64 -1.58
CA ARG A 10 3.03 5.57 -2.17
C ARG A 10 2.31 4.92 -3.35
N GLU A 11 1.09 4.44 -3.13
CA GLU A 11 0.28 3.80 -4.19
C GLU A 11 -0.03 4.80 -5.33
N GLY A 12 -0.30 6.05 -4.97
CA GLY A 12 -0.50 7.11 -5.95
C GLY A 12 0.74 7.41 -6.79
N ILE A 13 1.95 7.38 -6.22
CA ILE A 13 3.21 7.51 -7.00
C ILE A 13 3.38 6.30 -7.92
N GLU A 14 3.05 5.07 -7.48
CA GLU A 14 3.11 3.88 -8.32
C GLU A 14 2.15 4.00 -9.51
N ALA A 15 0.90 4.35 -9.26
CA ALA A 15 -0.08 4.62 -10.32
C ALA A 15 0.38 5.75 -11.27
N ALA A 16 0.92 6.85 -10.73
CA ALA A 16 1.41 7.97 -11.52
C ALA A 16 2.62 7.58 -12.39
N LEU A 17 3.52 6.72 -11.90
CA LEU A 17 4.63 6.17 -12.68
C LEU A 17 4.12 5.30 -13.83
N ILE A 18 3.14 4.42 -13.59
CA ILE A 18 2.53 3.60 -14.62
C ILE A 18 1.94 4.48 -15.73
N VAL A 19 1.09 5.43 -15.35
CA VAL A 19 0.45 6.36 -16.31
C VAL A 19 1.50 7.20 -17.03
N GLY A 20 2.52 7.69 -16.31
CA GLY A 20 3.61 8.49 -16.87
C GLY A 20 4.47 7.74 -17.88
N ILE A 21 4.79 6.46 -17.63
CA ILE A 21 5.53 5.61 -18.58
C ILE A 21 4.70 5.37 -19.83
N VAL A 22 3.40 5.06 -19.68
CA VAL A 22 2.48 4.86 -20.80
C VAL A 22 2.34 6.14 -21.63
N ALA A 23 2.15 7.28 -20.97
CA ALA A 23 2.04 8.58 -21.63
C ALA A 23 3.33 8.96 -22.38
N GLY A 24 4.49 8.75 -21.76
CA GLY A 24 5.80 8.97 -22.38
C GLY A 24 6.01 8.10 -23.61
N PHE A 25 5.66 6.82 -23.53
CA PHE A 25 5.75 5.90 -24.65
C PHE A 25 4.82 6.29 -25.81
N LEU A 26 3.55 6.63 -25.55
CA LEU A 26 2.61 7.08 -26.57
C LEU A 26 3.08 8.38 -27.24
N LYS A 27 3.68 9.30 -26.48
CA LYS A 27 4.25 10.52 -27.02
C LYS A 27 5.43 10.24 -27.95
N GLN A 28 6.34 9.36 -27.54
CA GLN A 28 7.50 8.94 -28.35
C GLN A 28 7.09 8.23 -29.64
N SER A 29 6.04 7.43 -29.58
CA SER A 29 5.50 6.68 -30.74
C SER A 29 4.59 7.52 -31.65
N GLY A 30 4.40 8.81 -31.40
CA GLY A 30 3.52 9.67 -32.20
C GLY A 30 2.03 9.40 -32.01
N LEU A 31 1.65 8.58 -31.02
CA LEU A 31 0.29 8.11 -30.76
C LEU A 31 -0.42 8.86 -29.64
N SER A 32 -0.07 10.14 -29.40
CA SER A 32 -0.65 10.99 -28.36
C SER A 32 -2.19 11.11 -28.44
N LYS A 33 -2.76 10.88 -29.62
CA LYS A 33 -4.22 10.85 -29.84
C LYS A 33 -4.93 9.73 -29.05
N LEU A 34 -4.21 8.71 -28.59
CA LEU A 34 -4.75 7.62 -27.78
C LEU A 34 -4.74 7.93 -26.27
N MET A 35 -4.13 9.03 -25.84
CA MET A 35 -4.05 9.43 -24.44
C MET A 35 -5.40 9.55 -23.73
N PRO A 36 -6.48 10.10 -24.35
CA PRO A 36 -7.80 10.12 -23.72
C PRO A 36 -8.33 8.73 -23.36
N LYS A 37 -7.98 7.68 -24.12
CA LYS A 37 -8.38 6.31 -23.84
C LYS A 37 -7.67 5.76 -22.60
N VAL A 38 -6.38 6.09 -22.40
CA VAL A 38 -5.65 5.76 -21.17
C VAL A 38 -6.33 6.40 -19.96
N TRP A 39 -6.63 7.71 -20.04
CA TRP A 39 -7.34 8.42 -18.97
C TRP A 39 -8.73 7.85 -18.70
N PHE A 40 -9.45 7.42 -19.72
CA PHE A 40 -10.73 6.73 -19.53
C PHE A 40 -10.57 5.45 -18.71
N GLY A 41 -9.54 4.63 -18.99
CA GLY A 41 -9.21 3.45 -18.19
C GLY A 41 -8.87 3.79 -16.74
N VAL A 42 -8.08 4.85 -16.52
CA VAL A 42 -7.70 5.34 -15.18
C VAL A 42 -8.94 5.76 -14.38
N VAL A 43 -9.81 6.59 -14.98
CA VAL A 43 -11.03 7.08 -14.32
C VAL A 43 -11.97 5.93 -13.98
N LEU A 44 -12.16 4.98 -14.92
CA LEU A 44 -13.01 3.82 -14.70
C LEU A 44 -12.49 2.95 -13.54
N ALA A 45 -11.17 2.70 -13.48
CA ALA A 45 -10.53 1.98 -12.38
C ALA A 45 -10.74 2.71 -11.04
N SER A 46 -10.52 4.03 -11.02
CA SER A 46 -10.69 4.84 -9.80
C SER A 46 -12.12 4.81 -9.29
N LEU A 47 -13.11 4.95 -10.18
CA LEU A 47 -14.53 4.88 -9.82
C LEU A 47 -14.91 3.49 -9.29
N MET A 48 -14.41 2.43 -9.92
CA MET A 48 -14.62 1.06 -9.45
C MET A 48 -14.05 0.86 -8.04
N CYS A 49 -12.82 1.30 -7.78
CA CYS A 49 -12.18 1.15 -6.47
C CYS A 49 -12.91 1.97 -5.38
N LEU A 50 -13.32 3.21 -5.68
CA LEU A 50 -14.11 4.01 -4.76
C LEU A 50 -15.46 3.37 -4.46
N GLY A 51 -16.15 2.85 -5.49
CA GLY A 51 -17.42 2.13 -5.33
C GLY A 51 -17.27 0.87 -4.47
N LEU A 52 -16.21 0.09 -4.70
CA LEU A 52 -15.92 -1.10 -3.91
C LEU A 52 -15.61 -0.74 -2.46
N GLY A 53 -14.77 0.27 -2.21
CA GLY A 53 -14.42 0.72 -0.87
C GLY A 53 -15.65 1.21 -0.09
N TYR A 54 -16.50 2.00 -0.73
CA TYR A 54 -17.76 2.46 -0.15
C TYR A 54 -18.72 1.29 0.11
N GLY A 55 -18.86 0.35 -0.84
CA GLY A 55 -19.71 -0.82 -0.70
C GLY A 55 -19.31 -1.72 0.48
N ILE A 56 -18.02 -2.03 0.62
CA ILE A 56 -17.49 -2.80 1.75
C ILE A 56 -17.74 -2.06 3.07
N HIS A 57 -17.45 -0.74 3.10
CA HIS A 57 -17.66 0.07 4.29
C HIS A 57 -19.12 0.06 4.76
N SER A 58 -20.05 0.27 3.84
CA SER A 58 -21.49 0.28 4.13
C SER A 58 -22.00 -1.08 4.59
N ALA A 59 -21.62 -2.15 3.87
CA ALA A 59 -22.03 -3.50 4.20
C ALA A 59 -21.54 -3.97 5.59
N THR A 60 -20.35 -3.52 6.01
CA THR A 60 -19.78 -3.88 7.32
C THR A 60 -20.36 -3.07 8.48
N GLY A 61 -21.04 -1.95 8.23
CA GLY A 61 -21.66 -1.12 9.27
C GLY A 61 -23.00 -1.66 9.80
N GLU A 62 -23.66 -2.56 9.06
CA GLU A 62 -25.02 -3.05 9.36
C GLU A 62 -25.05 -4.41 10.06
N ILE A 63 -23.90 -5.05 10.30
CA ILE A 63 -23.81 -6.39 10.87
C ILE A 63 -23.58 -6.35 12.40
N PRO A 64 -24.00 -7.41 13.17
CA PRO A 64 -23.78 -7.52 14.60
C PRO A 64 -22.28 -7.41 14.96
N GLN A 65 -21.97 -6.80 16.12
CA GLN A 65 -20.61 -6.47 16.54
C GLN A 65 -19.60 -7.63 16.41
N LYS A 66 -19.96 -8.84 16.88
CA LYS A 66 -19.08 -10.02 16.77
C LYS A 66 -18.70 -10.37 15.32
N GLN A 67 -19.66 -10.24 14.40
CA GLN A 67 -19.42 -10.49 12.99
C GLN A 67 -18.61 -9.35 12.36
N GLN A 68 -18.84 -8.11 12.83
CA GLN A 68 -18.06 -6.96 12.43
C GLN A 68 -16.59 -7.15 12.83
N GLU A 69 -16.29 -7.53 14.07
CA GLU A 69 -14.94 -7.79 14.55
C GLU A 69 -14.27 -8.94 13.79
N PHE A 70 -15.01 -10.00 13.47
CA PHE A 70 -14.48 -11.06 12.60
C PHE A 70 -14.06 -10.54 11.24
N VAL A 71 -14.90 -9.74 10.58
CA VAL A 71 -14.62 -9.15 9.28
C VAL A 71 -13.41 -8.19 9.37
N VAL A 72 -13.32 -7.37 10.42
CA VAL A 72 -12.19 -6.49 10.68
C VAL A 72 -10.89 -7.29 10.81
N GLY A 73 -10.90 -8.38 11.58
CA GLY A 73 -9.75 -9.28 11.74
C GLY A 73 -9.30 -9.88 10.40
N ILE A 74 -10.25 -10.39 9.60
CA ILE A 74 -9.93 -10.97 8.27
C ILE A 74 -9.40 -9.90 7.30
N ILE A 75 -10.05 -8.74 7.20
CA ILE A 75 -9.58 -7.64 6.33
C ILE A 75 -8.16 -7.24 6.73
N GLY A 76 -7.88 -7.13 8.03
CA GLY A 76 -6.55 -6.81 8.54
C GLY A 76 -5.50 -7.86 8.17
N LEU A 77 -5.80 -9.15 8.33
CA LEU A 77 -4.89 -10.25 7.94
C LEU A 77 -4.61 -10.24 6.44
N VAL A 78 -5.63 -10.03 5.60
CA VAL A 78 -5.49 -9.91 4.15
C VAL A 78 -4.61 -8.71 3.81
N ALA A 79 -4.86 -7.56 4.43
CA ALA A 79 -4.05 -6.36 4.22
C ALA A 79 -2.58 -6.57 4.60
N VAL A 80 -2.30 -7.23 5.74
CA VAL A 80 -0.92 -7.57 6.16
C VAL A 80 -0.24 -8.49 5.14
N ALA A 81 -0.94 -9.52 4.66
CA ALA A 81 -0.42 -10.43 3.64
C ALA A 81 -0.10 -9.70 2.33
N MET A 82 -1.02 -8.84 1.87
CA MET A 82 -0.83 -8.04 0.66
C MET A 82 0.33 -7.04 0.83
N LEU A 83 0.40 -6.28 1.94
CA LEU A 83 1.49 -5.36 2.24
C LEU A 83 2.85 -6.08 2.25
N THR A 84 2.92 -7.21 2.93
CA THR A 84 4.16 -8.00 3.03
C THR A 84 4.61 -8.47 1.65
N TYR A 85 3.71 -9.09 0.88
CA TYR A 85 3.98 -9.54 -0.48
C TYR A 85 4.47 -8.39 -1.36
N MET A 86 3.74 -7.27 -1.37
CA MET A 86 4.04 -6.09 -2.16
C MET A 86 5.42 -5.50 -1.82
N ILE A 87 5.71 -5.29 -0.52
CA ILE A 87 6.99 -4.73 -0.08
C ILE A 87 8.17 -5.62 -0.49
N LEU A 88 8.02 -6.95 -0.36
CA LEU A 88 9.07 -7.91 -0.71
C LEU A 88 9.23 -8.05 -2.23
N TRP A 89 8.13 -8.04 -2.97
CA TRP A 89 8.12 -8.15 -4.43
C TRP A 89 8.71 -6.92 -5.11
N MET A 90 8.35 -5.71 -4.66
CA MET A 90 8.83 -4.46 -5.26
C MET A 90 10.34 -4.31 -5.28
N LYS A 91 11.02 -4.93 -4.33
CA LYS A 91 12.48 -4.98 -4.30
C LYS A 91 13.08 -5.59 -5.58
N LYS A 92 12.38 -6.56 -6.20
CA LYS A 92 12.79 -7.21 -7.45
C LYS A 92 12.22 -6.48 -8.68
N ALA A 93 11.00 -6.00 -8.59
CA ALA A 93 10.23 -5.47 -9.72
C ALA A 93 10.67 -4.05 -10.14
N ALA A 94 11.19 -3.24 -9.25
CA ALA A 94 11.56 -1.84 -9.54
C ALA A 94 12.54 -1.69 -10.71
N ARG A 95 13.33 -2.72 -11.02
CA ARG A 95 14.29 -2.71 -12.15
C ARG A 95 13.67 -3.10 -13.49
N SER A 96 12.63 -3.93 -13.51
CA SER A 96 12.00 -4.46 -14.74
C SER A 96 10.66 -3.81 -15.08
N MET A 97 10.05 -3.06 -14.15
CA MET A 97 8.70 -2.48 -14.30
C MET A 97 8.58 -1.62 -15.56
N LYS A 98 9.56 -0.74 -15.83
CA LYS A 98 9.55 0.12 -17.03
C LYS A 98 9.48 -0.70 -18.31
N GLN A 99 10.30 -1.74 -18.41
CA GLN A 99 10.38 -2.58 -19.61
C GLN A 99 9.10 -3.41 -19.77
N GLN A 100 8.60 -4.04 -18.70
CA GLN A 100 7.35 -4.80 -18.74
C GLN A 100 6.14 -3.95 -19.15
N LEU A 101 6.07 -2.69 -18.67
CA LEU A 101 5.04 -1.75 -19.07
C LEU A 101 5.17 -1.35 -20.55
N GLN A 102 6.38 -1.08 -21.03
CA GLN A 102 6.63 -0.78 -22.45
C GLN A 102 6.24 -1.95 -23.34
N ASP A 103 6.60 -3.18 -22.98
CA ASP A 103 6.25 -4.40 -23.72
C ASP A 103 4.73 -4.60 -23.72
N SER A 104 4.03 -4.32 -22.63
CA SER A 104 2.58 -4.40 -22.54
C SER A 104 1.87 -3.37 -23.42
N VAL A 105 2.39 -2.12 -23.48
CA VAL A 105 1.89 -1.08 -24.41
C VAL A 105 2.12 -1.49 -25.84
N GLN A 106 3.31 -1.98 -26.17
CA GLN A 106 3.65 -2.47 -27.51
C GLN A 106 2.71 -3.60 -27.93
N ALA A 107 2.46 -4.57 -27.05
CA ALA A 107 1.50 -5.66 -27.30
C ALA A 107 0.06 -5.17 -27.51
N ALA A 108 -0.36 -4.13 -26.77
CA ALA A 108 -1.66 -3.49 -26.95
C ALA A 108 -1.76 -2.78 -28.30
N LEU A 109 -0.70 -2.12 -28.75
CA LEU A 109 -0.63 -1.41 -30.03
C LEU A 109 -0.61 -2.36 -31.23
N ASN A 110 -0.04 -3.54 -31.10
CA ASN A 110 0.04 -4.53 -32.17
C ASN A 110 -1.33 -5.20 -32.48
N ARG A 111 -2.40 -4.91 -31.73
CA ARG A 111 -3.74 -5.50 -31.91
C ARG A 111 -4.59 -4.89 -33.06
N GLY A 112 -4.01 -4.06 -33.92
CA GLY A 112 -4.71 -3.49 -35.08
C GLY A 112 -5.91 -2.61 -34.70
N SER A 113 -7.11 -2.89 -35.21
CA SER A 113 -8.32 -2.08 -34.97
C SER A 113 -8.77 -2.01 -33.50
N GLY A 114 -8.26 -2.87 -32.63
CA GLY A 114 -8.56 -2.91 -31.19
C GLY A 114 -7.60 -2.13 -30.27
N GLN A 115 -6.57 -1.47 -30.82
CA GLN A 115 -5.50 -0.80 -30.05
C GLN A 115 -6.02 0.11 -28.93
N GLY A 116 -7.04 0.90 -29.22
CA GLY A 116 -7.57 1.84 -28.26
C GLY A 116 -8.20 1.19 -27.04
N TRP A 117 -8.98 0.11 -27.22
CA TRP A 117 -9.61 -0.63 -26.13
C TRP A 117 -8.59 -1.48 -25.38
N ALA A 118 -7.57 -2.00 -26.05
CA ALA A 118 -6.47 -2.67 -25.39
C ALA A 118 -5.69 -1.76 -24.44
N LEU A 119 -5.48 -0.48 -24.81
CA LEU A 119 -4.88 0.53 -23.94
C LEU A 119 -5.79 0.89 -22.76
N VAL A 120 -7.12 1.01 -22.98
CA VAL A 120 -8.09 1.19 -21.89
C VAL A 120 -7.98 0.04 -20.89
N GLY A 121 -8.05 -1.20 -21.36
CA GLY A 121 -7.95 -2.39 -20.51
C GLY A 121 -6.64 -2.48 -19.75
N MET A 122 -5.52 -2.17 -20.38
CA MET A 122 -4.20 -2.15 -19.75
C MET A 122 -4.12 -1.08 -18.67
N ALA A 123 -4.51 0.16 -18.96
CA ALA A 123 -4.50 1.25 -17.99
C ALA A 123 -5.47 0.98 -16.84
N PHE A 124 -6.67 0.45 -17.15
CA PHE A 124 -7.65 0.03 -16.15
C PHE A 124 -7.07 -1.02 -15.21
N LEU A 125 -6.54 -2.13 -15.73
CA LEU A 125 -6.01 -3.21 -14.89
C LEU A 125 -4.83 -2.78 -14.04
N ALA A 126 -3.93 -1.96 -14.60
CA ALA A 126 -2.78 -1.45 -13.88
C ALA A 126 -3.19 -0.54 -12.72
N VAL A 127 -4.08 0.44 -12.97
CA VAL A 127 -4.54 1.37 -11.92
C VAL A 127 -5.52 0.70 -10.96
N ALA A 128 -6.36 -0.23 -11.43
CA ALA A 128 -7.28 -0.98 -10.58
C ALA A 128 -6.52 -1.82 -9.54
N ARG A 129 -5.38 -2.40 -9.92
CA ARG A 129 -4.53 -3.15 -8.99
C ARG A 129 -4.07 -2.27 -7.84
N GLU A 130 -3.43 -1.13 -8.12
CA GLU A 130 -2.96 -0.19 -7.09
C GLU A 130 -4.11 0.38 -6.28
N GLY A 131 -5.25 0.67 -6.95
CA GLY A 131 -6.45 1.16 -6.29
C GLY A 131 -7.10 0.12 -5.35
N LEU A 132 -7.12 -1.15 -5.72
CA LEU A 132 -7.61 -2.23 -4.85
C LEU A 132 -6.70 -2.41 -3.63
N GLU A 133 -5.37 -2.41 -3.82
CA GLU A 133 -4.41 -2.44 -2.72
C GLU A 133 -4.67 -1.28 -1.75
N SER A 134 -4.83 -0.05 -2.27
CA SER A 134 -5.19 1.14 -1.49
C SER A 134 -6.50 0.98 -0.71
N VAL A 135 -7.55 0.43 -1.33
CA VAL A 135 -8.85 0.21 -0.67
C VAL A 135 -8.71 -0.74 0.52
N PHE A 136 -8.04 -1.88 0.34
CA PHE A 136 -7.84 -2.84 1.43
C PHE A 136 -7.01 -2.27 2.57
N PHE A 137 -5.92 -1.55 2.25
CA PHE A 137 -5.06 -0.94 3.27
C PHE A 137 -5.78 0.17 4.04
N LEU A 138 -6.52 1.04 3.35
CA LEU A 138 -7.28 2.10 4.00
C LEU A 138 -8.41 1.54 4.86
N LEU A 139 -9.13 0.51 4.38
CA LEU A 139 -10.19 -0.14 5.16
C LEU A 139 -9.61 -0.81 6.41
N ALA A 140 -8.48 -1.53 6.29
CA ALA A 140 -7.83 -2.17 7.43
C ALA A 140 -7.42 -1.16 8.50
N VAL A 141 -6.76 -0.06 8.09
CA VAL A 141 -6.33 1.00 9.02
C VAL A 141 -7.52 1.74 9.61
N PHE A 142 -8.53 2.07 8.79
CA PHE A 142 -9.72 2.81 9.23
C PHE A 142 -10.57 2.01 10.23
N LYS A 143 -10.72 0.71 10.00
CA LYS A 143 -11.49 -0.16 10.89
C LYS A 143 -10.83 -0.36 12.26
N GLN A 144 -9.49 -0.38 12.32
CA GLN A 144 -8.76 -0.51 13.58
C GLN A 144 -8.64 0.82 14.36
N SER A 145 -8.66 1.95 13.68
CA SER A 145 -8.56 3.28 14.30
C SER A 145 -9.44 4.29 13.56
N PRO A 146 -10.76 4.25 13.77
CA PRO A 146 -11.69 5.13 13.05
C PRO A 146 -11.53 6.58 13.51
N THR A 147 -10.86 7.38 12.72
CA THR A 147 -10.71 8.83 12.94
C THR A 147 -11.12 9.61 11.70
N TRP A 148 -11.82 10.73 11.89
CA TRP A 148 -12.23 11.61 10.78
C TRP A 148 -11.04 12.17 9.99
N GLN A 149 -9.85 12.19 10.57
CA GLN A 149 -8.60 12.63 9.94
C GLN A 149 -8.06 11.65 8.90
N MET A 150 -8.49 10.39 8.91
CA MET A 150 -8.01 9.37 7.97
C MET A 150 -8.36 9.68 6.51
N PRO A 151 -9.63 9.99 6.16
CA PRO A 151 -9.99 10.37 4.80
C PRO A 151 -9.23 11.62 4.32
N ALA A 152 -9.04 12.62 5.20
CA ALA A 152 -8.26 13.82 4.86
C ALA A 152 -6.80 13.49 4.54
N GLY A 153 -6.18 12.58 5.32
CA GLY A 153 -4.84 12.08 5.04
C GLY A 153 -4.75 11.35 3.71
N ALA A 154 -5.75 10.50 3.39
CA ALA A 154 -5.81 9.79 2.13
C ALA A 154 -5.90 10.75 0.92
N VAL A 155 -6.79 11.73 0.98
CA VAL A 155 -6.93 12.75 -0.07
C VAL A 155 -5.64 13.55 -0.24
N ALA A 156 -5.03 14.00 0.86
CA ALA A 156 -3.76 14.71 0.82
C ALA A 156 -2.64 13.86 0.19
N GLY A 157 -2.60 12.55 0.47
CA GLY A 157 -1.66 11.60 -0.14
C GLY A 157 -1.82 11.49 -1.65
N VAL A 158 -3.07 11.35 -2.13
CA VAL A 158 -3.37 11.32 -3.58
C VAL A 158 -2.96 12.62 -4.26
N LEU A 159 -3.31 13.78 -3.68
CA LEU A 159 -2.95 15.08 -4.25
C LEU A 159 -1.43 15.26 -4.32
N ALA A 160 -0.72 14.90 -3.26
CA ALA A 160 0.75 14.94 -3.25
C ALA A 160 1.35 13.99 -4.31
N ALA A 161 0.81 12.78 -4.44
CA ALA A 161 1.25 11.83 -5.47
C ALA A 161 0.99 12.35 -6.89
N ALA A 162 -0.15 12.98 -7.13
CA ALA A 162 -0.48 13.59 -8.42
C ALA A 162 0.50 14.71 -8.79
N VAL A 163 0.81 15.60 -7.82
CA VAL A 163 1.79 16.68 -8.01
C VAL A 163 3.18 16.10 -8.30
N ILE A 164 3.65 15.13 -7.50
CA ILE A 164 4.94 14.49 -7.69
C ILE A 164 5.00 13.78 -9.04
N GLY A 165 3.95 13.03 -9.42
CA GLY A 165 3.83 12.36 -10.70
C GLY A 165 3.91 13.34 -11.89
N ALA A 166 3.21 14.47 -11.79
CA ALA A 166 3.27 15.52 -12.81
C ALA A 166 4.67 16.13 -12.94
N LEU A 167 5.37 16.39 -11.83
CA LEU A 167 6.73 16.90 -11.82
C LEU A 167 7.74 15.89 -12.42
N ILE A 168 7.57 14.61 -12.12
CA ILE A 168 8.40 13.53 -12.71
C ILE A 168 8.16 13.48 -14.23
N TYR A 169 6.89 13.49 -14.67
CA TYR A 169 6.54 13.42 -16.08
C TYR A 169 7.09 14.62 -16.89
N GLN A 170 7.06 15.82 -16.30
CA GLN A 170 7.61 17.04 -16.92
C GLN A 170 9.14 17.08 -16.88
N GLY A 171 9.80 16.11 -16.25
CA GLY A 171 11.26 16.07 -16.11
C GLY A 171 11.82 17.07 -15.09
N GLY A 172 10.95 17.76 -14.33
CA GLY A 172 11.31 18.76 -13.32
C GLY A 172 11.87 18.17 -12.02
N MET A 173 11.65 16.86 -11.77
CA MET A 173 12.13 16.20 -10.56
C MET A 173 12.69 14.80 -10.87
N ARG A 174 13.89 14.52 -10.32
CA ARG A 174 14.49 13.18 -10.33
C ARG A 174 14.37 12.57 -8.93
N LEU A 175 13.28 11.84 -8.69
CA LEU A 175 13.14 11.07 -7.46
C LEU A 175 14.01 9.81 -7.52
N ASN A 176 14.78 9.58 -6.47
CA ASN A 176 15.39 8.29 -6.27
C ASN A 176 14.33 7.30 -5.72
N LEU A 177 13.58 6.72 -6.66
CA LEU A 177 12.48 5.80 -6.36
C LEU A 177 12.92 4.63 -5.47
N ALA A 178 14.13 4.11 -5.67
CA ALA A 178 14.67 3.02 -4.86
C ALA A 178 14.83 3.45 -3.38
N LYS A 179 15.29 4.67 -3.15
CA LYS A 179 15.43 5.22 -1.79
C LYS A 179 14.04 5.51 -1.18
N PHE A 180 13.13 6.09 -1.96
CA PHE A 180 11.76 6.36 -1.53
C PHE A 180 11.04 5.08 -1.12
N PHE A 181 11.00 4.05 -1.98
CA PHE A 181 10.34 2.78 -1.69
C PHE A 181 11.01 2.00 -0.57
N ARG A 182 12.31 2.18 -0.36
CA ARG A 182 13.00 1.58 0.79
C ARG A 182 12.53 2.19 2.10
N TRP A 183 12.41 3.50 2.20
CA TRP A 183 11.98 4.18 3.43
C TRP A 183 10.49 3.95 3.70
N THR A 184 9.64 4.13 2.71
CA THR A 184 8.20 3.88 2.84
C THR A 184 7.91 2.41 3.11
N GLY A 185 8.65 1.47 2.48
CA GLY A 185 8.52 0.05 2.74
C GLY A 185 8.90 -0.34 4.17
N ALA A 186 10.01 0.19 4.70
CA ALA A 186 10.39 -0.04 6.10
C ALA A 186 9.31 0.49 7.07
N PHE A 187 8.76 1.66 6.79
CA PHE A 187 7.66 2.24 7.56
C PHE A 187 6.41 1.35 7.50
N LEU A 188 6.02 0.89 6.30
CA LEU A 188 4.84 0.05 6.12
C LEU A 188 4.99 -1.35 6.74
N ILE A 189 6.20 -1.89 6.91
CA ILE A 189 6.43 -3.11 7.68
C ILE A 189 6.03 -2.90 9.15
N VAL A 190 6.35 -1.74 9.72
CA VAL A 190 5.96 -1.41 11.10
C VAL A 190 4.43 -1.27 11.21
N VAL A 191 3.80 -0.56 10.26
CA VAL A 191 2.33 -0.44 10.19
C VAL A 191 1.68 -1.82 10.05
N ALA A 192 2.22 -2.69 9.20
CA ALA A 192 1.71 -4.05 9.01
C ALA A 192 1.82 -4.90 10.30
N ALA A 193 2.88 -4.71 11.10
CA ALA A 193 2.98 -5.36 12.41
C ALA A 193 1.86 -4.89 13.35
N GLY A 194 1.58 -3.59 13.38
CA GLY A 194 0.46 -3.01 14.14
C GLY A 194 -0.90 -3.53 13.67
N LEU A 195 -1.12 -3.56 12.34
CA LEU A 195 -2.34 -4.13 11.76
C LEU A 195 -2.53 -5.61 12.12
N LEU A 196 -1.43 -6.38 12.18
CA LEU A 196 -1.48 -7.79 12.54
C LEU A 196 -1.88 -7.97 14.02
N ALA A 197 -1.33 -7.18 14.93
CA ALA A 197 -1.72 -7.18 16.34
C ALA A 197 -3.19 -6.79 16.51
N GLY A 198 -3.63 -5.70 15.86
CA GLY A 198 -5.04 -5.28 15.87
C GLY A 198 -6.00 -6.31 15.24
N SER A 199 -5.54 -7.05 14.23
CA SER A 199 -6.33 -8.14 13.64
C SER A 199 -6.51 -9.29 14.62
N LEU A 200 -5.48 -9.62 15.41
CA LEU A 200 -5.57 -10.64 16.45
C LEU A 200 -6.55 -10.22 17.55
N ARG A 201 -6.54 -8.94 17.95
CA ARG A 201 -7.50 -8.38 18.89
C ARG A 201 -8.94 -8.50 18.37
N ALA A 202 -9.20 -8.07 17.14
CA ALA A 202 -10.51 -8.16 16.52
C ALA A 202 -11.01 -9.62 16.46
N LEU A 203 -10.12 -10.59 16.18
CA LEU A 203 -10.47 -12.02 16.21
C LEU A 203 -10.75 -12.53 17.65
N HIS A 204 -10.09 -11.95 18.67
CA HIS A 204 -10.41 -12.24 20.05
C HIS A 204 -11.80 -11.70 20.43
N GLU A 205 -12.12 -10.45 20.09
CA GLU A 205 -13.43 -9.83 20.33
C GLU A 205 -14.55 -10.57 19.57
N ALA A 206 -14.25 -11.14 18.41
CA ALA A 206 -15.14 -12.04 17.69
C ALA A 206 -15.32 -13.40 18.39
N GLY A 207 -14.50 -13.73 19.40
CA GLY A 207 -14.54 -14.99 20.15
C GLY A 207 -13.86 -16.17 19.47
N ILE A 208 -13.03 -15.93 18.45
CA ILE A 208 -12.32 -16.97 17.68
C ILE A 208 -10.97 -17.30 18.30
N TRP A 209 -10.25 -16.30 18.79
CA TRP A 209 -8.92 -16.47 19.40
C TRP A 209 -8.97 -16.10 20.89
N ASN A 210 -8.85 -17.09 21.79
CA ASN A 210 -8.95 -16.90 23.24
C ASN A 210 -7.70 -17.27 24.00
N SER A 211 -6.55 -17.48 23.32
CA SER A 211 -5.28 -17.83 23.93
C SER A 211 -4.38 -16.59 24.07
N LEU A 212 -3.49 -16.57 25.09
CA LEU A 212 -2.50 -15.53 25.32
C LEU A 212 -3.13 -14.13 25.54
N GLN A 213 -4.21 -14.07 26.33
CA GLN A 213 -4.97 -12.84 26.60
C GLN A 213 -4.51 -12.09 27.86
N ASP A 214 -3.51 -12.62 28.58
CA ASP A 214 -2.95 -11.91 29.73
C ASP A 214 -2.27 -10.63 29.27
N ILE A 215 -2.48 -9.54 30.05
CA ILE A 215 -1.89 -8.22 29.77
C ILE A 215 -0.40 -8.29 30.06
N VAL A 216 0.44 -7.83 29.14
CA VAL A 216 1.91 -7.79 29.30
C VAL A 216 2.33 -6.64 30.22
N PHE A 217 1.75 -5.46 29.99
CA PHE A 217 1.97 -4.27 30.80
C PHE A 217 0.78 -3.32 30.70
N ASP A 218 0.61 -2.48 31.70
CA ASP A 218 -0.38 -1.41 31.73
C ASP A 218 0.35 -0.06 31.69
N SER A 219 0.21 0.65 30.58
CA SER A 219 0.78 1.97 30.35
C SER A 219 -0.23 3.11 30.41
N SER A 220 -1.48 2.83 30.78
CA SER A 220 -2.58 3.81 30.79
C SER A 220 -2.27 5.06 31.64
N LYS A 221 -1.47 4.91 32.70
CA LYS A 221 -1.05 6.04 33.56
C LYS A 221 -0.08 7.01 32.88
N TYR A 222 0.69 6.55 31.90
CA TYR A 222 1.74 7.33 31.24
C TYR A 222 1.30 7.79 29.85
N LEU A 223 0.63 6.94 29.12
CA LEU A 223 0.23 7.20 27.75
C LEU A 223 -1.09 6.47 27.45
N HIS A 224 -2.19 7.18 27.62
CA HIS A 224 -3.52 6.68 27.32
C HIS A 224 -3.70 6.58 25.80
N GLU A 225 -4.38 5.53 25.32
CA GLU A 225 -4.59 5.31 23.88
C GLU A 225 -5.37 6.44 23.21
N ASP A 226 -6.28 7.12 23.91
CA ASP A 226 -7.04 8.29 23.41
C ASP A 226 -6.24 9.59 23.42
N SER A 227 -5.02 9.61 23.97
CA SER A 227 -4.18 10.79 23.92
C SER A 227 -3.70 11.07 22.49
N PRO A 228 -3.39 12.33 22.10
CA PRO A 228 -2.92 12.63 20.75
C PRO A 228 -1.70 11.80 20.33
N LEU A 229 -0.80 11.48 21.26
CA LEU A 229 0.34 10.60 21.03
C LEU A 229 -0.07 9.13 20.99
N GLY A 230 -1.01 8.70 21.85
CA GLY A 230 -1.57 7.35 21.84
C GLY A 230 -2.25 7.02 20.52
N VAL A 231 -3.11 7.90 20.04
CA VAL A 231 -3.76 7.77 18.72
C VAL A 231 -2.74 7.71 17.58
N LEU A 232 -1.67 8.49 17.63
CA LEU A 232 -0.59 8.41 16.65
C LEU A 232 0.12 7.05 16.72
N LEU A 233 0.55 6.63 17.90
CA LEU A 233 1.25 5.37 18.08
C LEU A 233 0.35 4.16 17.81
N GLY A 234 -0.93 4.23 18.14
CA GLY A 234 -1.94 3.24 17.78
C GLY A 234 -2.04 3.07 16.27
N GLY A 235 -2.15 4.19 15.53
CA GLY A 235 -2.20 4.17 14.08
C GLY A 235 -0.92 3.69 13.39
N PHE A 236 0.27 3.89 14.00
CA PHE A 236 1.56 3.50 13.40
C PHE A 236 2.04 2.12 13.83
N PHE A 237 1.99 1.86 15.13
CA PHE A 237 2.62 0.68 15.74
C PHE A 237 1.59 -0.35 16.20
N GLY A 238 0.29 -0.02 16.13
CA GLY A 238 -0.75 -0.79 16.76
C GLY A 238 -0.69 -0.70 18.28
N TYR A 239 -0.17 0.43 18.80
CA TYR A 239 -0.05 0.65 20.24
C TYR A 239 -1.43 0.64 20.91
N THR A 240 -1.49 -0.05 22.05
CA THR A 240 -2.56 0.04 23.04
C THR A 240 -1.93 0.19 24.41
N ASP A 241 -2.66 0.75 25.34
CA ASP A 241 -2.18 0.92 26.70
C ASP A 241 -2.20 -0.39 27.53
N HIS A 242 -2.93 -1.42 27.03
CA HIS A 242 -3.04 -2.75 27.65
C HIS A 242 -2.80 -3.87 26.62
N PRO A 243 -1.59 -4.01 26.03
CA PRO A 243 -1.34 -5.04 25.03
C PRO A 243 -1.36 -6.44 25.65
N THR A 244 -2.03 -7.36 24.97
CA THR A 244 -2.03 -8.76 25.37
C THR A 244 -0.73 -9.47 24.96
N GLN A 245 -0.42 -10.61 25.60
CA GLN A 245 0.74 -11.45 25.24
C GLN A 245 0.68 -11.88 23.76
N GLY A 246 -0.52 -12.22 23.28
CA GLY A 246 -0.73 -12.59 21.88
C GLY A 246 -0.38 -11.46 20.93
N GLU A 247 -0.87 -10.23 21.19
CA GLU A 247 -0.60 -9.05 20.38
C GLU A 247 0.89 -8.72 20.33
N ALA A 248 1.55 -8.67 21.50
CA ALA A 248 2.98 -8.37 21.59
C ALA A 248 3.84 -9.43 20.88
N LEU A 249 3.51 -10.72 21.07
CA LEU A 249 4.22 -11.82 20.46
C LEU A 249 4.13 -11.79 18.92
N VAL A 250 2.91 -11.64 18.39
CA VAL A 250 2.66 -11.62 16.94
C VAL A 250 3.32 -10.38 16.31
N TRP A 251 3.29 -9.23 16.98
CA TRP A 251 3.96 -8.02 16.53
C TRP A 251 5.48 -8.24 16.39
N LEU A 252 6.13 -8.81 17.42
CA LEU A 252 7.57 -9.08 17.40
C LEU A 252 7.96 -10.16 16.39
N LEU A 253 7.19 -11.27 16.35
CA LEU A 253 7.43 -12.40 15.43
C LEU A 253 7.25 -12.00 13.95
N TYR A 254 6.44 -10.98 13.67
CA TYR A 254 6.30 -10.43 12.33
C TYR A 254 7.38 -9.38 12.04
N LEU A 255 7.51 -8.37 12.90
CA LEU A 255 8.37 -7.22 12.64
C LEU A 255 9.83 -7.61 12.48
N ILE A 256 10.37 -8.43 13.41
CA ILE A 256 11.80 -8.74 13.41
C ILE A 256 12.23 -9.53 12.15
N PRO A 257 11.59 -10.65 11.76
CA PRO A 257 11.99 -11.39 10.57
C PRO A 257 11.77 -10.61 9.27
N VAL A 258 10.62 -9.95 9.11
CA VAL A 258 10.29 -9.23 7.88
C VAL A 258 11.22 -8.04 7.70
N MET A 259 11.45 -7.26 8.76
CA MET A 259 12.36 -6.11 8.73
C MET A 259 13.80 -6.54 8.45
N THR A 260 14.29 -7.59 9.12
CA THR A 260 15.66 -8.10 8.89
C THR A 260 15.83 -8.60 7.46
N TRP A 261 14.86 -9.34 6.93
CA TRP A 261 14.88 -9.78 5.53
C TRP A 261 14.83 -8.61 4.56
N PHE A 262 13.94 -7.65 4.83
CA PHE A 262 13.84 -6.43 4.04
C PHE A 262 15.16 -5.66 4.01
N LEU A 263 15.83 -5.45 5.11
CA LEU A 263 17.08 -4.70 5.19
C LEU A 263 18.29 -5.46 4.60
N ARG A 264 18.42 -6.77 4.85
CA ARG A 264 19.53 -7.59 4.34
C ARG A 264 19.57 -7.68 2.81
N GLY A 265 18.45 -7.79 2.15
CA GLY A 265 18.40 -7.85 0.70
C GLY A 265 18.68 -6.52 -0.01
N SER A 266 19.08 -5.47 0.71
CA SER A 266 19.40 -4.13 0.17
C SER A 266 20.90 -3.87 0.01
N ARG A 267 21.76 -4.85 0.32
CA ARG A 267 23.20 -4.71 0.09
C ARG A 267 23.47 -4.82 -1.42
N PRO A 268 24.16 -3.87 -2.05
CA PRO A 268 24.69 -4.05 -3.41
C PRO A 268 25.62 -5.25 -3.39
N SER A 269 25.54 -6.11 -4.40
CA SER A 269 26.51 -7.19 -4.59
C SER A 269 27.86 -6.56 -4.93
N GLU A 270 28.74 -6.41 -3.96
CA GLU A 270 30.13 -5.97 -4.13
C GLU A 270 31.00 -6.98 -4.91
N THR A 271 30.39 -8.05 -5.41
CA THR A 271 31.13 -9.17 -6.01
C THR A 271 31.54 -8.96 -7.47
N LEU A 272 31.14 -7.89 -8.13
CA LEU A 272 31.48 -7.67 -9.54
C LEU A 272 32.66 -6.73 -9.76
N THR A 273 32.99 -5.84 -8.84
CA THR A 273 34.11 -4.89 -8.98
C THR A 273 35.47 -5.56 -8.75
N ARG A 274 35.53 -6.66 -8.02
CA ARG A 274 36.80 -7.36 -7.73
C ARG A 274 37.30 -8.26 -8.88
N LYS A 275 36.47 -8.52 -9.89
CA LYS A 275 36.85 -9.32 -11.08
C LYS A 275 37.38 -8.46 -12.25
N GLU A 276 37.14 -7.16 -12.25
CA GLU A 276 37.67 -6.25 -13.27
C GLU A 276 39.04 -5.68 -12.89
N GLU A 277 39.43 -5.68 -11.61
CA GLU A 277 40.77 -5.26 -11.17
C GLU A 277 41.83 -6.38 -11.27
N LEU A 278 41.47 -7.59 -11.66
CA LEU A 278 42.34 -8.76 -11.81
C LEU A 278 42.49 -9.24 -13.28
N LYS A 279 42.07 -8.42 -14.24
CA LYS A 279 42.37 -8.60 -15.68
C LYS A 279 43.12 -7.39 -16.23
#